data_fd5ba878d0448e7bcfbc320124e993f3
#
_entry.id   fd5ba878d0448e7bcfbc320124e993f3
#
_cell.length_a   1.000
_cell.length_b   1.000
_cell.length_c   1.000
_cell.angle_alpha   90.00
_cell.angle_beta   90.00
_cell.angle_gamma   90.00
#
_symmetry.space_group_name_H-M   'P 1'
#
loop_
_entity.id
_entity.type
_entity.pdbx_description
1 polymer ?
#
loop_
_entity_poly.entity_id
_entity_poly.type
_entity_poly.pdbx_seq_one_letter_code
_entity_poly.pdbx_strand_id
1 'polypeptide(L)'
;MAQSPQLKQSSPTSPDPQDFRLDATPAMRADNVVSGEHWRIGLITDSLVRFEWSDSGVFENRPTQTVLNRDFGSPVERRVTERDGRVIIDTAALTIVYDQQPFSKEGLSVVVKGVADTQFNTWHYGDAQRGNLKGTARTLDEADGAIELDNGVISRDGWAVIDDSAANIIIETDTVNGKANPFGTWVSPRATAETDLYFFYF
;
A
#
# COMPACT_ATOMS: atom_id res chain seq x y z
N MET A 1 37.90 -45.72 29.45
CA MET A 1 36.46 -45.37 29.09
C MET A 1 36.33 -43.88 29.11
N ALA A 2 36.25 -43.27 27.95
CA ALA A 2 36.11 -41.83 27.83
C ALA A 2 34.59 -41.49 27.83
N GLN A 3 34.14 -40.63 28.75
CA GLN A 3 32.77 -40.14 28.78
C GLN A 3 32.58 -39.10 27.64
N SER A 4 31.61 -39.34 26.77
CA SER A 4 31.16 -38.37 25.75
C SER A 4 30.56 -37.13 26.42
N PRO A 5 30.87 -35.92 25.94
CA PRO A 5 30.27 -34.71 26.48
C PRO A 5 28.79 -34.67 26.14
N GLN A 6 27.95 -34.57 27.15
CA GLN A 6 26.52 -34.29 26.99
C GLN A 6 26.33 -32.82 26.51
N LEU A 7 25.87 -32.64 25.29
CA LEU A 7 25.36 -31.36 24.80
C LEU A 7 24.15 -30.97 25.65
N LYS A 8 24.30 -29.90 26.44
CA LYS A 8 23.13 -29.22 27.06
C LYS A 8 22.25 -28.70 25.95
N GLN A 9 21.12 -29.35 25.73
CA GLN A 9 20.02 -28.76 24.94
C GLN A 9 19.47 -27.60 25.76
N SER A 10 19.75 -26.36 25.34
CA SER A 10 19.02 -25.20 25.80
C SER A 10 17.59 -25.34 25.26
N SER A 11 16.59 -25.39 26.13
CA SER A 11 15.19 -25.28 25.73
C SER A 11 15.00 -23.99 24.95
N PRO A 12 14.28 -23.99 23.82
CA PRO A 12 14.01 -22.76 23.12
C PRO A 12 13.27 -21.84 24.09
N THR A 13 13.82 -20.67 24.36
CA THR A 13 13.16 -19.60 25.09
C THR A 13 11.93 -19.20 24.26
N SER A 14 10.75 -19.18 24.88
CA SER A 14 9.57 -18.62 24.20
C SER A 14 9.89 -17.18 23.80
N PRO A 15 9.54 -16.76 22.57
CA PRO A 15 9.80 -15.40 22.12
C PRO A 15 9.14 -14.39 23.07
N ASP A 16 9.81 -13.27 23.32
CA ASP A 16 9.23 -12.18 24.09
C ASP A 16 8.08 -11.55 23.25
N PRO A 17 6.91 -11.29 23.82
CA PRO A 17 5.84 -10.57 23.11
C PRO A 17 6.30 -9.25 22.48
N GLN A 18 7.30 -8.58 23.03
CA GLN A 18 7.89 -7.36 22.46
C GLN A 18 8.61 -7.59 21.12
N ASP A 19 9.09 -8.83 20.86
CA ASP A 19 9.71 -9.18 19.59
C ASP A 19 8.71 -9.16 18.41
N PHE A 20 7.41 -9.13 18.70
CA PHE A 20 6.33 -9.07 17.72
C PHE A 20 5.71 -7.68 17.58
N ARG A 21 6.24 -6.66 18.26
CA ARG A 21 5.78 -5.29 18.09
C ARG A 21 6.14 -4.79 16.70
N LEU A 22 5.14 -4.19 16.04
CA LEU A 22 5.30 -3.60 14.73
C LEU A 22 6.02 -2.26 14.84
N ASP A 23 7.21 -2.17 14.23
CA ASP A 23 7.90 -0.90 13.99
C ASP A 23 7.56 -0.43 12.57
N ALA A 24 6.73 0.60 12.45
CA ALA A 24 6.22 1.07 11.18
C ALA A 24 6.19 2.59 11.09
N THR A 25 6.37 3.12 9.88
CA THR A 25 6.22 4.54 9.51
C THR A 25 5.02 4.72 8.58
N PRO A 26 3.77 4.54 9.09
CA PRO A 26 2.59 4.42 8.25
C PRO A 26 2.08 5.76 7.71
N ALA A 27 2.41 6.87 8.37
CA ALA A 27 2.00 8.19 7.92
C ALA A 27 2.84 8.65 6.72
N MET A 28 2.18 9.26 5.74
CA MET A 28 2.88 9.93 4.64
C MET A 28 3.64 11.16 5.16
N ARG A 29 4.82 11.43 4.59
CA ARG A 29 5.48 12.73 4.79
C ARG A 29 4.59 13.84 4.24
N ALA A 30 4.43 14.91 5.01
CA ALA A 30 3.59 16.04 4.61
C ALA A 30 4.07 16.71 3.31
N ASP A 31 5.39 16.81 3.12
CA ASP A 31 6.01 17.37 1.92
C ASP A 31 5.93 16.46 0.68
N ASN A 32 5.47 15.22 0.82
CA ASN A 32 5.21 14.30 -0.29
C ASN A 32 3.72 14.18 -0.63
N VAL A 33 2.85 15.00 -0.05
CA VAL A 33 1.40 14.93 -0.26
C VAL A 33 0.93 16.13 -1.07
N VAL A 34 0.06 15.86 -2.04
CA VAL A 34 -0.76 16.85 -2.75
C VAL A 34 -2.22 16.49 -2.48
N SER A 35 -3.03 17.43 -1.98
CA SER A 35 -4.38 17.12 -1.54
C SER A 35 -5.37 18.25 -1.78
N GLY A 36 -6.64 17.89 -1.88
CA GLY A 36 -7.81 18.75 -1.76
C GLY A 36 -8.67 18.35 -0.57
N GLU A 37 -9.94 18.74 -0.59
CA GLU A 37 -10.87 18.48 0.51
C GLU A 37 -11.19 16.97 0.66
N HIS A 38 -11.43 16.30 -0.47
CA HIS A 38 -11.87 14.89 -0.53
C HIS A 38 -10.88 13.92 -1.13
N TRP A 39 -9.70 14.40 -1.53
CA TRP A 39 -8.69 13.58 -2.17
C TRP A 39 -7.29 13.85 -1.66
N ARG A 40 -6.45 12.83 -1.77
CA ARG A 40 -5.04 12.91 -1.43
C ARG A 40 -4.22 12.05 -2.39
N ILE A 41 -3.14 12.62 -2.91
CA ILE A 41 -2.14 11.92 -3.72
C ILE A 41 -0.83 11.99 -2.98
N GLY A 42 -0.37 10.83 -2.51
CA GLY A 42 0.85 10.68 -1.74
C GLY A 42 1.97 10.07 -2.57
N LEU A 43 3.07 10.79 -2.75
CA LEU A 43 4.26 10.31 -3.44
C LEU A 43 5.14 9.57 -2.43
N ILE A 44 5.12 8.24 -2.42
CA ILE A 44 5.95 7.43 -1.53
C ILE A 44 7.39 7.38 -2.09
N THR A 45 7.51 7.18 -3.41
CA THR A 45 8.73 7.36 -4.20
C THR A 45 8.39 8.09 -5.49
N ASP A 46 9.34 8.29 -6.39
CA ASP A 46 9.10 8.83 -7.72
C ASP A 46 8.29 7.91 -8.64
N SER A 47 8.17 6.62 -8.28
CA SER A 47 7.48 5.57 -9.03
C SER A 47 6.42 4.81 -8.23
N LEU A 48 6.22 5.12 -6.93
CA LEU A 48 5.20 4.54 -6.06
C LEU A 48 4.32 5.65 -5.50
N VAL A 49 3.03 5.60 -5.84
CA VAL A 49 2.06 6.65 -5.53
C VAL A 49 0.82 6.05 -4.88
N ARG A 50 0.34 6.69 -3.82
CA ARG A 50 -0.94 6.40 -3.17
C ARG A 50 -2.01 7.37 -3.64
N PHE A 51 -3.16 6.87 -4.05
CA PHE A 51 -4.35 7.63 -4.40
C PHE A 51 -5.45 7.36 -3.38
N GLU A 52 -5.98 8.41 -2.79
CA GLU A 52 -7.04 8.30 -1.79
C GLU A 52 -8.19 9.24 -2.13
N TRP A 53 -9.41 8.72 -2.00
CA TRP A 53 -10.64 9.49 -2.05
C TRP A 53 -11.48 9.19 -0.82
N SER A 54 -11.97 10.24 -0.15
CA SER A 54 -12.84 10.13 1.03
C SER A 54 -13.95 11.16 0.95
N ASP A 55 -15.19 10.71 0.96
CA ASP A 55 -16.37 11.62 0.96
C ASP A 55 -16.44 12.46 2.25
N SER A 56 -15.86 11.98 3.34
CA SER A 56 -15.77 12.70 4.62
C SER A 56 -14.55 13.62 4.73
N GLY A 57 -13.59 13.54 3.79
CA GLY A 57 -12.30 14.23 3.89
C GLY A 57 -11.36 13.67 4.98
N VAL A 58 -11.72 12.53 5.60
CA VAL A 58 -10.88 11.85 6.58
C VAL A 58 -10.13 10.73 5.89
N PHE A 59 -8.81 10.68 6.07
CA PHE A 59 -7.92 9.72 5.42
C PHE A 59 -7.24 8.81 6.42
N GLU A 60 -7.04 7.54 6.04
CA GLU A 60 -6.41 6.53 6.88
C GLU A 60 -4.88 6.68 6.89
N ASN A 61 -4.31 6.94 8.07
CA ASN A 61 -2.86 7.06 8.24
C ASN A 61 -2.24 5.88 9.01
N ARG A 62 -3.06 4.95 9.52
CA ARG A 62 -2.57 3.76 10.22
C ARG A 62 -2.02 2.74 9.22
N PRO A 63 -1.13 1.83 9.64
CA PRO A 63 -0.67 0.75 8.79
C PRO A 63 -1.84 -0.18 8.47
N THR A 64 -1.79 -0.77 7.29
CA THR A 64 -2.71 -1.85 6.89
C THR A 64 -1.98 -3.18 6.86
N GLN A 65 -2.70 -4.27 6.71
CA GLN A 65 -2.07 -5.58 6.50
C GLN A 65 -1.28 -5.65 5.18
N THR A 66 -1.57 -4.76 4.23
CA THR A 66 -0.89 -4.70 2.94
C THR A 66 0.29 -3.74 2.97
N VAL A 67 0.14 -2.56 3.62
CA VAL A 67 1.14 -1.49 3.58
C VAL A 67 1.44 -0.99 4.99
N LEU A 68 2.65 -1.26 5.46
CA LEU A 68 3.12 -0.88 6.78
C LEU A 68 3.81 0.48 6.80
N ASN A 69 4.62 0.78 5.77
CA ASN A 69 5.46 1.96 5.72
C ASN A 69 5.12 2.83 4.51
N ARG A 70 5.00 4.14 4.73
CA ARG A 70 4.76 5.15 3.68
C ARG A 70 5.73 6.32 3.73
N ASP A 71 6.60 6.37 4.73
CA ASP A 71 7.68 7.35 4.84
C ASP A 71 9.04 6.64 4.73
N PHE A 72 9.79 6.96 3.67
CA PHE A 72 11.14 6.46 3.43
C PHE A 72 12.22 7.52 3.71
N GLY A 73 11.88 8.55 4.48
CA GLY A 73 12.83 9.52 5.04
C GLY A 73 13.28 10.63 4.10
N SER A 74 12.83 10.65 2.83
CA SER A 74 13.25 11.65 1.86
C SER A 74 12.07 12.29 1.13
N PRO A 75 12.13 13.60 0.84
CA PRO A 75 11.16 14.24 -0.04
C PRO A 75 11.33 13.72 -1.47
N VAL A 76 10.21 13.56 -2.18
CA VAL A 76 10.18 13.19 -3.59
C VAL A 76 10.22 14.46 -4.43
N GLU A 77 11.24 14.56 -5.32
CA GLU A 77 11.32 15.65 -6.27
C GLU A 77 10.14 15.60 -7.25
N ARG A 78 9.42 16.70 -7.33
CA ARG A 78 8.24 16.81 -8.19
C ARG A 78 7.98 18.23 -8.63
N ARG A 79 7.26 18.34 -9.72
CA ARG A 79 6.62 19.58 -10.15
C ARG A 79 5.11 19.38 -10.08
N VAL A 80 4.41 20.30 -9.43
CA VAL A 80 2.95 20.32 -9.37
C VAL A 80 2.48 21.55 -10.13
N THR A 81 1.58 21.35 -11.09
CA THR A 81 0.94 22.43 -11.85
C THR A 81 -0.56 22.21 -11.89
N GLU A 82 -1.31 23.30 -11.89
CA GLU A 82 -2.75 23.25 -12.05
C GLU A 82 -3.12 23.95 -13.36
N ARG A 83 -3.85 23.26 -14.20
CA ARG A 83 -4.29 23.78 -15.50
C ARG A 83 -5.66 23.20 -15.89
N ASP A 84 -6.55 24.07 -16.32
CA ASP A 84 -7.89 23.71 -16.80
C ASP A 84 -8.68 22.83 -15.80
N GLY A 85 -8.58 23.14 -14.49
CA GLY A 85 -9.21 22.40 -13.39
C GLY A 85 -8.58 21.05 -13.10
N ARG A 86 -7.43 20.72 -13.70
CA ARG A 86 -6.67 19.49 -13.45
C ARG A 86 -5.39 19.78 -12.70
N VAL A 87 -5.07 18.91 -11.75
CA VAL A 87 -3.75 18.84 -11.12
C VAL A 87 -2.87 17.91 -11.93
N ILE A 88 -1.67 18.38 -12.27
CA ILE A 88 -0.64 17.60 -12.96
C ILE A 88 0.55 17.51 -12.03
N ILE A 89 0.95 16.28 -11.71
CA ILE A 89 2.11 16.01 -10.84
C ILE A 89 3.13 15.24 -11.66
N ASP A 90 4.30 15.84 -11.82
CA ASP A 90 5.45 15.25 -12.51
C ASP A 90 6.51 14.82 -11.50
N THR A 91 6.90 13.57 -11.52
CA THR A 91 8.09 13.03 -10.86
C THR A 91 9.15 12.66 -11.90
N ALA A 92 10.26 12.08 -11.48
CA ALA A 92 11.24 11.54 -12.43
C ALA A 92 10.66 10.40 -13.27
N ALA A 93 9.81 9.55 -12.68
CA ALA A 93 9.29 8.33 -13.30
C ALA A 93 7.88 8.47 -13.87
N LEU A 94 7.05 9.36 -13.33
CA LEU A 94 5.60 9.42 -13.60
C LEU A 94 5.12 10.82 -13.97
N THR A 95 4.06 10.89 -14.78
CA THR A 95 3.17 12.06 -14.90
C THR A 95 1.76 11.64 -14.49
N ILE A 96 1.22 12.26 -13.46
CA ILE A 96 -0.13 12.03 -12.94
C ILE A 96 -1.00 13.19 -13.39
N VAL A 97 -2.17 12.91 -13.95
CA VAL A 97 -3.18 13.92 -14.31
C VAL A 97 -4.48 13.58 -13.62
N TYR A 98 -5.01 14.55 -12.86
CA TYR A 98 -6.20 14.34 -12.05
C TYR A 98 -7.14 15.55 -12.07
N ASP A 99 -8.45 15.31 -12.19
CA ASP A 99 -9.49 16.33 -12.31
C ASP A 99 -10.09 16.80 -10.98
N GLN A 100 -9.57 16.30 -9.85
CA GLN A 100 -9.99 16.65 -8.49
C GLN A 100 -11.45 16.25 -8.15
N GLN A 101 -12.04 15.35 -8.93
CA GLN A 101 -13.38 14.78 -8.72
C GLN A 101 -13.28 13.33 -8.21
N PRO A 102 -14.38 12.68 -7.78
CA PRO A 102 -14.36 11.26 -7.48
C PRO A 102 -13.67 10.46 -8.59
N PHE A 103 -12.79 9.54 -8.21
CA PHE A 103 -11.92 8.85 -9.17
C PHE A 103 -12.73 8.19 -10.29
N SER A 104 -12.37 8.52 -11.50
CA SER A 104 -12.98 8.00 -12.73
C SER A 104 -11.91 7.73 -13.79
N LYS A 105 -12.28 6.96 -14.81
CA LYS A 105 -11.37 6.62 -15.90
C LYS A 105 -10.91 7.86 -16.68
N GLU A 106 -11.76 8.84 -16.83
CA GLU A 106 -11.49 10.09 -17.53
C GLU A 106 -10.79 11.12 -16.63
N GLY A 107 -10.97 10.96 -15.30
CA GLY A 107 -10.51 11.92 -14.29
C GLY A 107 -9.10 11.66 -13.78
N LEU A 108 -8.70 10.40 -13.66
CA LEU A 108 -7.39 10.03 -13.10
C LEU A 108 -6.61 9.15 -14.07
N SER A 109 -5.41 9.61 -14.44
CA SER A 109 -4.47 8.82 -15.23
C SER A 109 -3.03 8.97 -14.73
N VAL A 110 -2.23 7.96 -14.99
CA VAL A 110 -0.78 7.92 -14.70
C VAL A 110 -0.05 7.49 -15.97
N VAL A 111 0.87 8.33 -16.43
CA VAL A 111 1.77 8.03 -17.53
C VAL A 111 3.13 7.66 -16.97
N VAL A 112 3.63 6.49 -17.32
CA VAL A 112 4.98 6.03 -17.01
C VAL A 112 5.97 6.61 -18.00
N LYS A 113 7.01 7.27 -17.51
CA LYS A 113 8.06 7.88 -18.33
C LYS A 113 9.14 6.84 -18.67
N GLY A 114 9.83 7.07 -19.81
CA GLY A 114 10.98 6.25 -20.20
C GLY A 114 10.64 4.90 -20.84
N VAL A 115 9.36 4.56 -20.97
CA VAL A 115 8.93 3.37 -21.70
C VAL A 115 8.81 3.71 -23.19
N ALA A 116 9.46 2.91 -24.04
CA ALA A 116 9.50 3.16 -25.50
C ALA A 116 8.14 2.96 -26.18
N ASP A 117 7.27 2.14 -25.61
CA ASP A 117 5.94 1.85 -26.14
C ASP A 117 4.88 2.71 -25.44
N THR A 118 4.37 3.70 -26.17
CA THR A 118 3.36 4.62 -25.66
C THR A 118 1.98 3.99 -25.48
N GLN A 119 1.74 2.80 -26.02
CA GLN A 119 0.42 2.14 -25.94
C GLN A 119 0.15 1.53 -24.56
N PHE A 120 1.19 1.15 -23.82
CA PHE A 120 1.08 0.47 -22.52
C PHE A 120 1.62 1.30 -21.35
N ASN A 121 2.08 2.51 -21.60
CA ASN A 121 2.68 3.36 -20.57
C ASN A 121 1.66 4.19 -19.79
N THR A 122 0.38 4.11 -20.11
CA THR A 122 -0.68 4.91 -19.46
C THR A 122 -1.68 4.00 -18.79
N TRP A 123 -1.85 4.21 -17.49
CA TRP A 123 -2.93 3.64 -16.71
C TRP A 123 -4.00 4.69 -16.48
N HIS A 124 -5.27 4.29 -16.59
CA HIS A 124 -6.40 5.07 -16.14
C HIS A 124 -7.09 4.37 -14.98
N TYR A 125 -7.70 5.13 -14.09
CA TYR A 125 -8.45 4.55 -12.98
C TYR A 125 -9.45 3.49 -13.48
N GLY A 126 -9.42 2.33 -12.84
CA GLY A 126 -10.30 1.20 -13.20
C GLY A 126 -9.83 0.37 -14.42
N ASP A 127 -8.70 0.69 -15.04
CA ASP A 127 -8.16 -0.14 -16.10
C ASP A 127 -7.79 -1.54 -15.60
N ALA A 128 -8.16 -2.56 -16.38
CA ALA A 128 -7.82 -3.94 -16.07
C ALA A 128 -6.30 -4.18 -16.19
N GLN A 129 -5.72 -4.77 -15.17
CA GLN A 129 -4.30 -5.13 -15.12
C GLN A 129 -4.04 -6.46 -15.87
N ARG A 130 -4.14 -6.45 -17.20
CA ARG A 130 -4.09 -7.69 -18.03
C ARG A 130 -2.72 -8.35 -18.02
N GLY A 131 -1.66 -7.58 -17.85
CA GLY A 131 -0.29 -8.07 -17.75
C GLY A 131 0.09 -8.58 -16.36
N ASN A 132 -0.79 -8.41 -15.34
CA ASN A 132 -0.50 -8.82 -13.97
C ASN A 132 -0.32 -10.34 -13.89
N LEU A 133 0.79 -10.77 -13.27
CA LEU A 133 1.15 -12.18 -13.17
C LEU A 133 0.43 -12.91 -12.05
N LYS A 134 -0.42 -12.21 -11.30
CA LYS A 134 -1.15 -12.76 -10.16
C LYS A 134 -0.19 -13.24 -9.05
N GLY A 135 -0.62 -14.14 -8.20
CA GLY A 135 0.26 -14.83 -7.25
C GLY A 135 -0.06 -14.57 -5.80
N THR A 136 -1.15 -13.88 -5.50
CA THR A 136 -1.62 -13.68 -4.13
C THR A 136 -2.96 -14.36 -3.89
N ALA A 137 -3.15 -14.87 -2.66
CA ALA A 137 -4.41 -15.27 -2.12
C ALA A 137 -4.42 -14.92 -0.63
N ARG A 138 -5.52 -14.41 -0.11
CA ARG A 138 -5.60 -14.03 1.31
C ARG A 138 -5.56 -15.24 2.23
N THR A 139 -6.17 -16.34 1.80
CA THR A 139 -6.26 -17.59 2.54
C THR A 139 -6.38 -18.76 1.59
N LEU A 140 -5.94 -19.92 2.04
CA LEU A 140 -6.19 -21.21 1.41
C LEU A 140 -7.22 -22.02 2.20
N ASP A 141 -7.86 -21.44 3.20
CA ASP A 141 -8.91 -22.09 3.97
C ASP A 141 -10.06 -22.49 3.04
N GLU A 142 -10.54 -23.71 3.19
CA GLU A 142 -11.58 -24.31 2.36
C GLU A 142 -11.22 -24.44 0.86
N ALA A 143 -9.95 -24.24 0.49
CA ALA A 143 -9.50 -24.46 -0.87
C ALA A 143 -9.39 -25.96 -1.15
N ASP A 144 -10.16 -26.43 -2.15
CA ASP A 144 -10.12 -27.82 -2.66
C ASP A 144 -9.70 -27.78 -4.14
N GLY A 145 -8.40 -27.78 -4.36
CA GLY A 145 -7.80 -27.70 -5.69
C GLY A 145 -7.40 -26.29 -6.11
N ALA A 146 -7.65 -25.93 -7.37
CA ALA A 146 -7.24 -24.62 -7.91
C ALA A 146 -8.15 -23.50 -7.39
N ILE A 147 -7.54 -22.39 -6.99
CA ILE A 147 -8.23 -21.16 -6.59
C ILE A 147 -7.91 -20.04 -7.56
N GLU A 148 -8.79 -19.05 -7.66
CA GLU A 148 -8.50 -17.80 -8.35
C GLU A 148 -7.52 -16.98 -7.53
N LEU A 149 -6.46 -16.48 -8.16
CA LEU A 149 -5.45 -15.63 -7.53
C LEU A 149 -5.75 -14.16 -7.81
N ASP A 150 -5.58 -13.35 -6.79
CA ASP A 150 -5.67 -11.90 -6.89
C ASP A 150 -4.47 -11.30 -7.66
N ASN A 151 -4.58 -10.03 -8.04
CA ASN A 151 -3.47 -9.30 -8.62
C ASN A 151 -2.33 -9.19 -7.62
N GLY A 152 -1.13 -9.49 -8.10
CA GLY A 152 0.11 -9.35 -7.35
C GLY A 152 0.84 -8.06 -7.70
N VAL A 153 2.06 -7.96 -7.20
CA VAL A 153 2.94 -6.79 -7.40
C VAL A 153 3.75 -6.85 -8.69
N ILE A 154 3.72 -7.97 -9.41
CA ILE A 154 4.49 -8.17 -10.65
C ILE A 154 3.56 -8.18 -11.86
N SER A 155 3.91 -7.40 -12.87
CA SER A 155 3.17 -7.26 -14.12
C SER A 155 4.11 -7.21 -15.34
N ARG A 156 3.66 -7.74 -16.47
CA ARG A 156 4.35 -7.58 -17.75
C ARG A 156 4.23 -6.18 -18.33
N ASP A 157 3.26 -5.41 -17.84
CA ASP A 157 3.04 -4.02 -18.26
C ASP A 157 4.05 -3.06 -17.58
N GLY A 158 4.92 -3.56 -16.67
CA GLY A 158 5.90 -2.78 -15.93
C GLY A 158 5.30 -1.96 -14.79
N TRP A 159 3.96 -1.97 -14.64
CA TRP A 159 3.24 -1.30 -13.56
C TRP A 159 2.18 -2.23 -12.98
N ALA A 160 1.80 -1.98 -11.75
CA ALA A 160 0.68 -2.64 -11.09
C ALA A 160 -0.06 -1.68 -10.15
N VAL A 161 -1.30 -2.04 -9.81
CA VAL A 161 -2.14 -1.31 -8.86
C VAL A 161 -2.62 -2.29 -7.81
N ILE A 162 -2.44 -1.93 -6.54
CA ILE A 162 -3.02 -2.64 -5.40
C ILE A 162 -4.17 -1.80 -4.86
N ASP A 163 -5.33 -2.41 -4.71
CA ASP A 163 -6.48 -1.84 -4.02
C ASP A 163 -6.42 -2.24 -2.54
N ASP A 164 -6.15 -1.26 -1.69
CA ASP A 164 -6.04 -1.40 -0.23
C ASP A 164 -7.31 -0.91 0.50
N SER A 165 -8.34 -0.50 -0.25
CA SER A 165 -9.56 0.12 0.29
C SER A 165 -10.28 -0.74 1.32
N ALA A 166 -10.27 -2.06 1.13
CA ALA A 166 -10.89 -3.04 2.03
C ALA A 166 -9.90 -3.71 3.00
N ALA A 167 -8.61 -3.34 2.98
CA ALA A 167 -7.63 -3.96 3.86
C ALA A 167 -7.88 -3.57 5.32
N ASN A 168 -7.68 -4.53 6.22
CA ASN A 168 -7.72 -4.25 7.64
C ASN A 168 -6.55 -3.36 8.04
N ILE A 169 -6.80 -2.51 9.02
CA ILE A 169 -5.81 -1.62 9.65
C ILE A 169 -5.17 -2.32 10.85
N ILE A 170 -3.98 -1.89 11.19
CA ILE A 170 -3.29 -2.31 12.41
C ILE A 170 -3.40 -1.15 13.41
N ILE A 171 -3.99 -1.44 14.56
CA ILE A 171 -4.18 -0.49 15.66
C ILE A 171 -3.26 -0.84 16.83
N GLU A 172 -2.81 0.16 17.57
CA GLU A 172 -2.17 -0.03 18.85
C GLU A 172 -3.22 -0.18 19.96
N THR A 173 -3.12 -1.23 20.74
CA THR A 173 -4.02 -1.46 21.87
C THR A 173 -3.41 -2.43 22.87
N ASP A 174 -3.53 -2.09 24.17
CA ASP A 174 -3.09 -2.94 25.28
C ASP A 174 -4.13 -3.97 25.67
N THR A 175 -5.34 -3.92 25.09
CA THR A 175 -6.42 -4.86 25.41
C THR A 175 -7.20 -5.27 24.17
N VAL A 176 -7.58 -6.56 24.10
CA VAL A 176 -8.44 -7.13 23.07
C VAL A 176 -9.52 -7.96 23.77
N ASN A 177 -10.80 -7.69 23.48
CA ASN A 177 -11.96 -8.38 24.09
C ASN A 177 -11.89 -8.40 25.64
N GLY A 178 -11.43 -7.28 26.25
CA GLY A 178 -11.30 -7.14 27.70
C GLY A 178 -10.15 -7.90 28.35
N LYS A 179 -9.25 -8.49 27.55
CA LYS A 179 -8.04 -9.17 28.01
C LYS A 179 -6.80 -8.38 27.62
N ALA A 180 -5.75 -8.48 28.43
CA ALA A 180 -4.45 -7.88 28.12
C ALA A 180 -3.91 -8.39 26.78
N ASN A 181 -3.43 -7.48 25.94
CA ASN A 181 -2.76 -7.76 24.68
C ASN A 181 -1.24 -7.54 24.82
N PRO A 182 -0.45 -8.58 25.06
CA PRO A 182 1.00 -8.44 25.28
C PRO A 182 1.73 -7.98 24.00
N PHE A 183 1.12 -8.13 22.81
CA PHE A 183 1.73 -7.74 21.54
C PHE A 183 1.60 -6.24 21.26
N GLY A 184 0.70 -5.52 21.96
CA GLY A 184 0.51 -4.08 21.80
C GLY A 184 -0.18 -3.65 20.50
N THR A 185 -0.45 -4.58 19.58
CA THR A 185 -1.10 -4.31 18.29
C THR A 185 -2.24 -5.29 18.02
N TRP A 186 -3.21 -4.87 17.20
CA TRP A 186 -4.32 -5.71 16.78
C TRP A 186 -4.80 -5.34 15.38
N VAL A 187 -5.32 -6.31 14.66
CA VAL A 187 -5.91 -6.10 13.33
C VAL A 187 -7.39 -5.76 13.50
N SER A 188 -7.82 -4.67 12.86
CA SER A 188 -9.19 -4.17 12.93
C SER A 188 -9.70 -3.79 11.53
N PRO A 189 -10.98 -3.96 11.23
CA PRO A 189 -11.57 -3.42 10.01
C PRO A 189 -11.42 -1.90 9.95
N ARG A 190 -11.36 -1.33 8.74
CA ARG A 190 -11.48 0.11 8.54
C ARG A 190 -12.85 0.61 9.01
N ALA A 191 -12.88 1.79 9.63
CA ALA A 191 -14.12 2.40 10.09
C ALA A 191 -14.88 3.13 8.98
N THR A 192 -14.19 3.55 7.92
CA THR A 192 -14.72 4.36 6.82
C THR A 192 -14.52 3.66 5.49
N ALA A 193 -15.50 3.81 4.60
CA ALA A 193 -15.35 3.41 3.20
C ALA A 193 -14.57 4.53 2.48
N GLU A 194 -13.38 4.22 2.05
CA GLU A 194 -12.48 5.08 1.29
C GLU A 194 -11.98 4.34 0.07
N THR A 195 -11.64 5.07 -0.99
CA THR A 195 -10.79 4.51 -2.04
C THR A 195 -9.34 4.72 -1.65
N ASP A 196 -8.55 3.67 -1.63
CA ASP A 196 -7.13 3.67 -1.25
C ASP A 196 -6.35 2.74 -2.17
N LEU A 197 -5.68 3.33 -3.16
CA LEU A 197 -4.96 2.57 -4.20
C LEU A 197 -3.48 2.90 -4.17
N TYR A 198 -2.67 1.90 -4.46
CA TYR A 198 -1.23 2.07 -4.68
C TYR A 198 -0.89 1.69 -6.12
N PHE A 199 -0.49 2.70 -6.88
CA PHE A 199 0.11 2.52 -8.20
C PHE A 199 1.63 2.47 -8.06
N PHE A 200 2.27 1.52 -8.70
CA PHE A 200 3.72 1.46 -8.76
C PHE A 200 4.23 0.99 -10.11
N TYR A 201 5.39 1.51 -10.46
CA TYR A 201 6.16 1.20 -11.65
C TYR A 201 7.54 0.67 -11.25
N PHE A 202 8.07 -0.33 -11.96
CA PHE A 202 9.32 -1.03 -11.69
C PHE A 202 10.10 -1.36 -12.96
#